data_145c3c4855157e495b3952b534fb4908
#
_entry.id   145c3c4855157e495b3952b534fb4908
#
_cell.length_a   1.000
_cell.length_b   1.000
_cell.length_c   1.000
_cell.angle_alpha   90.00
_cell.angle_beta   90.00
_cell.angle_gamma   90.00
#
_symmetry.space_group_name_H-M   'P 1'
#
loop_
_entity.id
_entity.type
_entity.pdbx_description
1 polymer ?
#
loop_
_entity_poly.entity_id
_entity_poly.type
_entity_poly.pdbx_seq_one_letter_code
_entity_poly.pdbx_strand_id
1 'polypeptide(L)'
;DIVTNVSPRIIRGTTSGSIYGPGQGSFLNIELISEKTAAYWCQSITELKADFPKNILIASIMCSYNKDDWTELALMAEASGADALELNLSCPHGMGERGMGLACGQDPELVRNICRWVRQAVKIPFFAKLTPNVTDVVKIAMAAQEGGADGVTATNTVSGLMGLKADATPWPAVGRGSRTTYGGVSGNAIRPIALRAVSAIARALPGFPILATGGIDSAESGLQFLHSGASVLQVCSAVQNQDFTVIEDYCTGLKALLYLKSIDELQDWDGQSPPTIRHQKGKPVPTIAEIKGEDVIGRALQYIGSYSQLNIQEQVVALIDEEMCINCGKCYMTCNDSGYQAIEFDPETHLTTVTDSCTGCTLCLSVCPIIDCIKMVARTTPYVPKRGL
;
A
#
# COMPACT_ATOMS: atom_id res chain seq x y z
N ASP A 1 -7.97 2.78 33.52
CA ASP A 1 -6.65 2.18 33.76
C ASP A 1 -5.72 2.53 32.60
N ILE A 2 -4.58 3.10 32.91
CA ILE A 2 -3.56 3.40 31.91
C ILE A 2 -3.01 2.08 31.38
N VAL A 3 -3.27 1.78 30.12
CA VAL A 3 -2.69 0.62 29.44
C VAL A 3 -1.30 1.01 28.97
N THR A 4 -0.27 0.37 29.48
CA THR A 4 1.10 0.57 29.01
C THR A 4 1.44 -0.41 27.89
N ASN A 5 2.18 0.07 26.89
CA ASN A 5 2.71 -0.78 25.85
C ASN A 5 3.78 -1.73 26.40
N VAL A 6 3.85 -2.93 25.81
CA VAL A 6 4.92 -3.88 26.12
C VAL A 6 6.26 -3.40 25.53
N SER A 7 7.36 -3.94 26.04
CA SER A 7 8.69 -3.63 25.55
C SER A 7 9.54 -4.92 25.52
N PRO A 8 10.21 -5.22 24.42
CA PRO A 8 10.21 -4.54 23.10
C PRO A 8 8.92 -4.81 22.31
N ARG A 9 8.61 -3.98 21.30
CA ARG A 9 7.33 -4.04 20.60
C ARG A 9 7.36 -3.85 19.07
N ILE A 10 8.51 -3.53 18.49
CA ILE A 10 8.65 -3.30 17.05
C ILE A 10 9.83 -4.10 16.51
N ILE A 11 9.62 -4.79 15.39
CA ILE A 11 10.67 -5.44 14.59
C ILE A 11 10.65 -4.84 13.19
N ARG A 12 11.82 -4.48 12.68
CA ARG A 12 12.02 -4.12 11.28
C ARG A 12 12.43 -5.37 10.50
N GLY A 13 11.89 -5.53 9.29
CA GLY A 13 12.17 -6.65 8.40
C GLY A 13 11.33 -7.89 8.73
N THR A 14 10.46 -8.26 7.80
CA THR A 14 9.52 -9.38 7.99
C THR A 14 10.04 -10.71 7.48
N THR A 15 11.08 -10.72 6.63
CA THR A 15 11.45 -11.91 5.85
C THR A 15 12.74 -12.59 6.28
N SER A 16 13.62 -11.92 7.04
CA SER A 16 14.97 -12.43 7.33
C SER A 16 15.39 -12.27 8.79
N GLY A 17 14.46 -12.23 9.72
CA GLY A 17 14.78 -12.09 11.14
C GLY A 17 15.38 -10.71 11.48
N SER A 18 16.49 -10.69 12.19
CA SER A 18 17.12 -9.47 12.71
C SER A 18 18.03 -8.72 11.73
N ILE A 19 17.95 -9.03 10.44
CA ILE A 19 18.77 -8.34 9.44
C ILE A 19 18.11 -7.01 9.07
N TYR A 20 18.77 -5.92 9.41
CA TYR A 20 18.39 -4.55 9.08
C TYR A 20 19.20 -4.06 7.88
N GLY A 21 18.54 -3.49 6.89
CA GLY A 21 19.24 -2.96 5.73
C GLY A 21 18.38 -2.06 4.85
N PRO A 22 19.01 -1.30 3.94
CA PRO A 22 18.29 -0.57 2.90
C PRO A 22 17.41 -1.53 2.10
N GLY A 23 16.17 -1.16 1.84
CA GLY A 23 15.19 -1.99 1.14
C GLY A 23 14.35 -2.90 2.04
N GLN A 24 14.64 -2.98 3.34
CA GLN A 24 13.78 -3.65 4.32
C GLN A 24 12.78 -2.64 4.90
N GLY A 25 11.80 -2.24 4.08
CA GLY A 25 10.80 -1.24 4.44
C GLY A 25 9.57 -1.78 5.16
N SER A 26 9.61 -3.02 5.66
CA SER A 26 8.50 -3.65 6.38
C SER A 26 8.76 -3.73 7.88
N PHE A 27 7.67 -3.67 8.65
CA PHE A 27 7.71 -3.73 10.11
C PHE A 27 6.68 -4.72 10.64
N LEU A 28 7.00 -5.29 11.79
CA LEU A 28 6.07 -5.99 12.68
C LEU A 28 5.98 -5.20 13.99
N ASN A 29 4.77 -4.92 14.45
CA ASN A 29 4.58 -4.20 15.71
C ASN A 29 3.44 -4.80 16.53
N ILE A 30 3.55 -4.65 17.84
CA ILE A 30 2.53 -4.95 18.85
C ILE A 30 2.26 -3.71 19.71
N GLU A 31 2.40 -2.51 19.12
CA GLU A 31 1.97 -1.28 19.77
C GLU A 31 0.45 -1.24 19.89
N LEU A 32 -0.03 -0.90 21.09
CA LEU A 32 -1.47 -0.84 21.36
C LEU A 32 -2.03 0.54 21.07
N ILE A 33 -1.84 1.45 22.01
CA ILE A 33 -2.36 2.82 22.00
C ILE A 33 -1.31 3.77 22.59
N SER A 34 -1.55 5.07 22.43
CA SER A 34 -0.72 6.09 23.10
C SER A 34 -0.72 5.90 24.63
N GLU A 35 0.42 6.08 25.25
CA GLU A 35 0.56 6.14 26.72
C GLU A 35 0.21 7.53 27.29
N LYS A 36 -0.11 8.48 26.42
CA LYS A 36 -0.54 9.82 26.79
C LYS A 36 -2.06 9.90 26.88
N THR A 37 -2.54 10.81 27.73
CA THR A 37 -3.96 11.04 27.95
C THR A 37 -4.61 11.78 26.76
N ALA A 38 -5.94 11.73 26.66
CA ALA A 38 -6.68 12.53 25.71
C ALA A 38 -6.40 14.03 25.90
N ALA A 39 -6.31 14.50 27.13
CA ALA A 39 -5.99 15.91 27.43
C ALA A 39 -4.62 16.33 26.86
N TYR A 40 -3.61 15.48 26.96
CA TYR A 40 -2.29 15.73 26.34
C TYR A 40 -2.42 15.90 24.81
N TRP A 41 -3.15 15.00 24.14
CA TRP A 41 -3.31 15.06 22.69
C TRP A 41 -4.18 16.25 22.25
N CYS A 42 -5.21 16.59 23.02
CA CYS A 42 -6.00 17.80 22.76
C CYS A 42 -5.16 19.07 22.83
N GLN A 43 -4.29 19.17 23.83
CA GLN A 43 -3.34 20.29 23.92
C GLN A 43 -2.39 20.30 22.73
N SER A 44 -1.82 19.14 22.35
CA SER A 44 -0.91 19.02 21.21
C SER A 44 -1.59 19.41 19.88
N ILE A 45 -2.87 19.06 19.69
CA ILE A 45 -3.66 19.49 18.53
C ILE A 45 -3.77 21.00 18.51
N THR A 46 -4.13 21.63 19.63
CA THR A 46 -4.27 23.08 19.74
C THR A 46 -2.95 23.81 19.44
N GLU A 47 -1.84 23.33 19.99
CA GLU A 47 -0.52 23.88 19.76
C GLU A 47 -0.11 23.77 18.28
N LEU A 48 -0.28 22.58 17.67
CA LEU A 48 0.04 22.35 16.26
C LEU A 48 -0.81 23.24 15.34
N LYS A 49 -2.08 23.43 15.63
CA LYS A 49 -2.95 24.32 14.84
C LYS A 49 -2.58 25.78 15.01
N ALA A 50 -2.08 26.21 16.16
CA ALA A 50 -1.56 27.56 16.36
C ALA A 50 -0.26 27.80 15.56
N ASP A 51 0.67 26.82 15.59
CA ASP A 51 1.94 26.92 14.89
C ASP A 51 1.80 26.74 13.37
N PHE A 52 0.87 25.88 12.92
CA PHE A 52 0.67 25.52 11.52
C PHE A 52 -0.80 25.67 11.07
N PRO A 53 -1.36 26.90 11.09
CA PRO A 53 -2.80 27.12 10.88
C PRO A 53 -3.31 26.71 9.50
N LYS A 54 -2.43 26.63 8.51
CA LYS A 54 -2.80 26.25 7.12
C LYS A 54 -2.71 24.74 6.86
N ASN A 55 -2.07 23.99 7.75
CA ASN A 55 -1.95 22.55 7.60
C ASN A 55 -3.22 21.86 8.09
N ILE A 56 -3.65 20.83 7.34
CA ILE A 56 -4.75 19.97 7.74
C ILE A 56 -4.23 19.00 8.80
N LEU A 57 -4.91 18.97 9.95
CA LEU A 57 -4.59 18.08 11.05
C LEU A 57 -5.73 17.08 11.24
N ILE A 58 -5.44 15.80 11.05
CA ILE A 58 -6.39 14.70 11.22
C ILE A 58 -6.09 14.00 12.55
N ALA A 59 -7.03 14.04 13.49
CA ALA A 59 -6.90 13.36 14.76
C ALA A 59 -7.35 11.91 14.65
N SER A 60 -6.45 10.96 14.94
CA SER A 60 -6.78 9.54 14.96
C SER A 60 -7.30 9.16 16.35
N ILE A 61 -8.52 8.63 16.41
CA ILE A 61 -9.19 8.25 17.65
C ILE A 61 -9.62 6.78 17.64
N MET A 62 -9.63 6.15 18.82
CA MET A 62 -10.09 4.78 19.02
C MET A 62 -10.74 4.62 20.39
N CYS A 63 -11.92 4.00 20.43
CA CYS A 63 -12.63 3.65 21.65
C CYS A 63 -13.13 2.21 21.61
N SER A 64 -13.65 1.72 22.74
CA SER A 64 -14.46 0.50 22.80
C SER A 64 -15.79 0.67 22.06
N TYR A 65 -16.55 -0.40 21.86
CA TYR A 65 -17.89 -0.29 21.29
C TYR A 65 -18.87 0.29 22.32
N ASN A 66 -18.75 1.59 22.54
CA ASN A 66 -19.54 2.38 23.47
C ASN A 66 -19.85 3.75 22.84
N LYS A 67 -21.12 4.09 22.73
CA LYS A 67 -21.56 5.34 22.11
C LYS A 67 -21.03 6.59 22.81
N ASP A 68 -21.06 6.59 24.14
CA ASP A 68 -20.69 7.76 24.92
C ASP A 68 -19.21 8.05 24.81
N ASP A 69 -18.36 7.01 24.84
CA ASP A 69 -16.90 7.13 24.67
C ASP A 69 -16.53 7.71 23.29
N TRP A 70 -17.15 7.20 22.21
CA TRP A 70 -16.94 7.71 20.86
C TRP A 70 -17.41 9.15 20.70
N THR A 71 -18.56 9.48 21.28
CA THR A 71 -19.13 10.83 21.25
C THR A 71 -18.23 11.82 21.98
N GLU A 72 -17.82 11.49 23.21
CA GLU A 72 -16.97 12.34 24.03
C GLU A 72 -15.62 12.60 23.36
N LEU A 73 -14.92 11.54 22.93
CA LEU A 73 -13.58 11.68 22.35
C LEU A 73 -13.62 12.42 21.00
N ALA A 74 -14.64 12.20 20.19
CA ALA A 74 -14.82 12.92 18.92
C ALA A 74 -15.04 14.42 19.16
N LEU A 75 -15.89 14.79 20.11
CA LEU A 75 -16.13 16.18 20.51
C LEU A 75 -14.87 16.86 21.06
N MET A 76 -14.10 16.15 21.90
CA MET A 76 -12.85 16.67 22.43
C MET A 76 -11.84 16.98 21.32
N ALA A 77 -11.69 16.09 20.35
CA ALA A 77 -10.78 16.28 19.22
C ALA A 77 -11.22 17.45 18.33
N GLU A 78 -12.50 17.57 18.01
CA GLU A 78 -13.04 18.71 17.25
C GLU A 78 -12.85 20.04 18.00
N ALA A 79 -13.18 20.07 19.30
CA ALA A 79 -13.00 21.26 20.13
C ALA A 79 -11.55 21.71 20.27
N SER A 80 -10.59 20.78 20.13
CA SER A 80 -9.15 21.07 20.17
C SER A 80 -8.62 21.69 18.86
N GLY A 81 -9.43 21.72 17.80
CA GLY A 81 -9.07 22.31 16.52
C GLY A 81 -8.62 21.34 15.45
N ALA A 82 -8.89 20.03 15.60
CA ALA A 82 -8.66 19.08 14.52
C ALA A 82 -9.54 19.44 13.30
N ASP A 83 -8.98 19.35 12.09
CA ASP A 83 -9.71 19.61 10.85
C ASP A 83 -10.52 18.40 10.40
N ALA A 84 -10.12 17.20 10.79
CA ALA A 84 -10.82 15.95 10.50
C ALA A 84 -10.47 14.88 11.55
N LEU A 85 -11.25 13.79 11.55
CA LEU A 85 -10.97 12.61 12.38
C LEU A 85 -10.64 11.40 11.52
N GLU A 86 -9.79 10.52 12.03
CA GLU A 86 -9.58 9.17 11.51
C GLU A 86 -10.00 8.17 12.59
N LEU A 87 -11.03 7.36 12.32
CA LEU A 87 -11.53 6.37 13.27
C LEU A 87 -10.74 5.08 13.14
N ASN A 88 -9.92 4.72 14.12
CA ASN A 88 -9.18 3.47 14.11
C ASN A 88 -10.10 2.30 14.51
N LEU A 89 -10.62 1.61 13.52
CA LEU A 89 -11.48 0.42 13.66
C LEU A 89 -10.73 -0.88 13.38
N SER A 90 -9.39 -0.88 13.41
CA SER A 90 -8.65 -1.93 12.74
C SER A 90 -7.35 -2.34 13.40
N CYS A 91 -7.05 -1.84 14.59
CA CYS A 91 -5.85 -2.23 15.32
C CYS A 91 -5.89 -3.75 15.61
N PRO A 92 -4.93 -4.56 15.06
CA PRO A 92 -4.99 -6.02 15.16
C PRO A 92 -4.52 -6.58 16.51
N HIS A 93 -4.15 -5.72 17.45
CA HIS A 93 -3.56 -6.12 18.72
C HIS A 93 -4.57 -6.23 19.85
N GLY A 94 -4.34 -7.12 20.80
CA GLY A 94 -4.81 -7.37 22.17
C GLY A 94 -6.02 -6.65 22.78
N MET A 95 -6.43 -5.51 22.25
CA MET A 95 -7.60 -4.79 22.70
C MET A 95 -8.91 -5.34 22.11
N GLY A 96 -8.83 -6.26 21.15
CA GLY A 96 -9.99 -6.96 20.59
C GLY A 96 -10.76 -7.74 21.65
N GLU A 97 -10.09 -8.29 22.66
CA GLU A 97 -10.70 -8.94 23.81
C GLU A 97 -11.55 -7.99 24.66
N ARG A 98 -11.32 -6.67 24.54
CA ARG A 98 -12.08 -5.61 25.19
C ARG A 98 -13.07 -4.93 24.26
N GLY A 99 -13.34 -5.51 23.07
CA GLY A 99 -14.28 -4.96 22.09
C GLY A 99 -13.80 -3.68 21.40
N MET A 100 -12.49 -3.53 21.19
CA MET A 100 -11.89 -2.37 20.52
C MET A 100 -11.19 -2.78 19.21
N GLY A 101 -10.95 -1.81 18.35
CA GLY A 101 -10.13 -1.97 17.14
C GLY A 101 -10.67 -3.03 16.18
N LEU A 102 -9.89 -4.09 15.93
CA LEU A 102 -10.20 -5.15 14.96
C LEU A 102 -11.57 -5.80 15.19
N ALA A 103 -11.96 -6.03 16.44
CA ALA A 103 -13.25 -6.61 16.78
C ALA A 103 -14.44 -5.77 16.27
N CYS A 104 -14.30 -4.43 16.27
CA CYS A 104 -15.30 -3.54 15.70
C CYS A 104 -15.21 -3.50 14.16
N GLY A 105 -14.00 -3.45 13.62
CA GLY A 105 -13.76 -3.23 12.20
C GLY A 105 -14.05 -4.42 11.29
N GLN A 106 -14.28 -5.60 11.85
CA GLN A 106 -14.64 -6.81 11.09
C GLN A 106 -16.15 -6.97 10.89
N ASP A 107 -16.96 -6.25 11.67
CA ASP A 107 -18.42 -6.32 11.63
C ASP A 107 -19.00 -5.04 10.98
N PRO A 108 -19.69 -5.15 9.84
CA PRO A 108 -20.29 -4.00 9.16
C PRO A 108 -21.29 -3.23 10.04
N GLU A 109 -22.04 -3.92 10.91
CA GLU A 109 -23.04 -3.30 11.78
C GLU A 109 -22.38 -2.42 12.85
N LEU A 110 -21.30 -2.93 13.45
CA LEU A 110 -20.53 -2.16 14.45
C LEU A 110 -19.90 -0.93 13.81
N VAL A 111 -19.30 -1.07 12.62
CA VAL A 111 -18.73 0.05 11.87
C VAL A 111 -19.78 1.11 11.55
N ARG A 112 -20.94 0.70 11.05
CA ARG A 112 -22.07 1.61 10.75
C ARG A 112 -22.51 2.38 11.98
N ASN A 113 -22.65 1.70 13.11
CA ASN A 113 -23.10 2.32 14.36
C ASN A 113 -22.07 3.33 14.88
N ILE A 114 -20.79 2.98 14.90
CA ILE A 114 -19.74 3.91 15.34
C ILE A 114 -19.72 5.14 14.43
N CYS A 115 -19.76 4.98 13.11
CA CYS A 115 -19.79 6.10 12.19
C CYS A 115 -21.01 7.00 12.42
N ARG A 116 -22.20 6.43 12.69
CA ARG A 116 -23.40 7.21 13.05
C ARG A 116 -23.24 7.99 14.34
N TRP A 117 -22.65 7.41 15.36
CA TRP A 117 -22.41 8.09 16.63
C TRP A 117 -21.47 9.28 16.45
N VAL A 118 -20.37 9.07 15.73
CA VAL A 118 -19.40 10.13 15.43
C VAL A 118 -20.04 11.22 14.56
N ARG A 119 -20.83 10.84 13.53
CA ARG A 119 -21.50 11.83 12.67
C ARG A 119 -22.52 12.68 13.44
N GLN A 120 -23.17 12.12 14.44
CA GLN A 120 -24.08 12.87 15.30
C GLN A 120 -23.35 13.82 16.27
N ALA A 121 -22.12 13.50 16.61
CA ALA A 121 -21.32 14.26 17.56
C ALA A 121 -20.61 15.47 16.91
N VAL A 122 -19.98 15.28 15.74
CA VAL A 122 -19.09 16.28 15.14
C VAL A 122 -19.58 16.80 13.80
N LYS A 123 -19.11 18.01 13.44
CA LYS A 123 -19.37 18.65 12.13
C LYS A 123 -18.21 18.50 11.15
N ILE A 124 -16.99 18.33 11.65
CA ILE A 124 -15.80 18.12 10.83
C ILE A 124 -15.89 16.78 10.08
N PRO A 125 -15.22 16.63 8.94
CA PRO A 125 -15.17 15.37 8.23
C PRO A 125 -14.44 14.29 9.04
N PHE A 126 -14.84 13.03 8.79
CA PHE A 126 -14.13 11.90 9.37
C PHE A 126 -14.03 10.72 8.41
N PHE A 127 -12.96 9.95 8.57
CA PHE A 127 -12.61 8.80 7.75
C PHE A 127 -12.56 7.54 8.61
N ALA A 128 -13.25 6.48 8.17
CA ALA A 128 -13.15 5.18 8.84
C ALA A 128 -11.91 4.44 8.34
N LYS A 129 -10.94 4.17 9.25
CA LYS A 129 -9.74 3.41 8.90
C LYS A 129 -10.01 1.93 9.00
N LEU A 130 -9.94 1.28 7.84
CA LEU A 130 -10.37 -0.09 7.64
C LEU A 130 -9.24 -1.09 7.88
N THR A 131 -9.62 -2.25 8.43
CA THR A 131 -8.73 -3.41 8.52
C THR A 131 -8.69 -4.16 7.18
N PRO A 132 -7.51 -4.64 6.74
CA PRO A 132 -7.42 -5.59 5.64
C PRO A 132 -7.75 -7.03 6.06
N ASN A 133 -7.89 -7.29 7.37
CA ASN A 133 -8.09 -8.63 7.94
C ASN A 133 -9.56 -9.04 7.92
N VAL A 134 -10.18 -8.89 6.76
CA VAL A 134 -11.57 -9.25 6.47
C VAL A 134 -11.66 -9.92 5.10
N THR A 135 -12.67 -10.75 4.90
CA THR A 135 -12.89 -11.39 3.60
C THR A 135 -13.39 -10.37 2.56
N ASP A 136 -14.27 -9.45 2.98
CA ASP A 136 -14.93 -8.48 2.13
C ASP A 136 -14.81 -7.05 2.70
N VAL A 137 -13.76 -6.36 2.31
CA VAL A 137 -13.51 -4.98 2.73
C VAL A 137 -14.53 -4.00 2.16
N VAL A 138 -15.17 -4.32 1.03
CA VAL A 138 -16.17 -3.47 0.39
C VAL A 138 -17.40 -3.34 1.26
N LYS A 139 -17.88 -4.44 1.87
CA LYS A 139 -19.00 -4.40 2.80
C LYS A 139 -18.74 -3.50 4.01
N ILE A 140 -17.50 -3.51 4.50
CA ILE A 140 -17.11 -2.63 5.61
C ILE A 140 -17.10 -1.16 5.16
N ALA A 141 -16.56 -0.87 3.98
CA ALA A 141 -16.57 0.49 3.42
C ALA A 141 -18.00 1.01 3.17
N MET A 142 -18.88 0.16 2.65
CA MET A 142 -20.31 0.50 2.49
C MET A 142 -20.96 0.83 3.83
N ALA A 143 -20.71 0.04 4.86
CA ALA A 143 -21.22 0.29 6.19
C ALA A 143 -20.73 1.62 6.79
N ALA A 144 -19.46 1.96 6.55
CA ALA A 144 -18.92 3.27 6.96
C ALA A 144 -19.62 4.42 6.22
N GLN A 145 -19.82 4.31 4.91
CA GLN A 145 -20.56 5.29 4.11
C GLN A 145 -22.01 5.44 4.59
N GLU A 146 -22.72 4.35 4.80
CA GLU A 146 -24.09 4.33 5.33
C GLU A 146 -24.18 4.92 6.76
N GLY A 147 -23.10 4.81 7.52
CA GLY A 147 -22.94 5.41 8.84
C GLY A 147 -22.66 6.92 8.81
N GLY A 148 -22.39 7.50 7.63
CA GLY A 148 -22.16 8.93 7.45
C GLY A 148 -20.68 9.33 7.49
N ALA A 149 -19.75 8.38 7.27
CA ALA A 149 -18.34 8.71 7.05
C ALA A 149 -18.17 9.49 5.73
N ASP A 150 -17.28 10.48 5.73
CA ASP A 150 -16.97 11.29 4.54
C ASP A 150 -16.01 10.57 3.58
N GLY A 151 -15.38 9.50 4.03
CA GLY A 151 -14.51 8.63 3.26
C GLY A 151 -13.97 7.51 4.14
N VAL A 152 -13.02 6.75 3.58
CA VAL A 152 -12.32 5.69 4.31
C VAL A 152 -10.82 5.82 4.19
N THR A 153 -10.08 5.34 5.20
CA THR A 153 -8.64 5.10 5.09
C THR A 153 -8.41 3.62 4.87
N ALA A 154 -7.75 3.27 3.79
CA ALA A 154 -7.46 1.88 3.41
C ALA A 154 -5.96 1.71 3.11
N THR A 155 -5.24 0.89 3.90
CA THR A 155 -5.68 0.02 4.98
C THR A 155 -4.81 0.16 6.24
N ASN A 156 -5.27 -0.39 7.38
CA ASN A 156 -4.41 -0.63 8.53
C ASN A 156 -3.49 -1.84 8.26
N THR A 157 -2.78 -2.31 9.27
CA THR A 157 -1.80 -3.40 9.21
C THR A 157 -2.45 -4.78 9.05
N VAL A 158 -1.72 -5.68 8.39
CA VAL A 158 -2.11 -7.09 8.25
C VAL A 158 -1.71 -7.85 9.50
N SER A 159 -2.61 -8.68 10.04
CA SER A 159 -2.31 -9.52 11.20
C SER A 159 -1.23 -10.55 10.87
N GLY A 160 -0.23 -10.67 11.74
CA GLY A 160 0.86 -11.62 11.62
C GLY A 160 1.42 -12.04 12.96
N LEU A 161 2.13 -13.15 13.00
CA LEU A 161 2.89 -13.57 14.17
C LEU A 161 4.18 -12.75 14.24
N MET A 162 4.52 -12.25 15.44
CA MET A 162 5.84 -11.70 15.71
C MET A 162 6.92 -12.78 15.52
N GLY A 163 8.18 -12.38 15.33
CA GLY A 163 9.26 -13.28 14.94
C GLY A 163 9.49 -14.45 15.91
N LEU A 164 9.96 -15.56 15.34
CA LEU A 164 10.52 -16.69 16.08
C LEU A 164 11.94 -16.96 15.58
N LYS A 165 12.83 -17.35 16.48
CA LYS A 165 14.17 -17.84 16.12
C LYS A 165 14.12 -19.31 15.72
N ALA A 166 15.22 -19.82 15.14
CA ALA A 166 15.31 -21.20 14.72
C ALA A 166 15.19 -22.23 15.87
N ASP A 167 15.52 -21.83 17.10
CA ASP A 167 15.36 -22.60 18.32
C ASP A 167 13.95 -22.52 18.93
N ALA A 168 12.98 -21.97 18.19
CA ALA A 168 11.60 -21.72 18.57
C ALA A 168 11.43 -20.64 19.69
N THR A 169 12.46 -19.91 20.04
CA THR A 169 12.32 -18.81 21.00
C THR A 169 11.72 -17.56 20.32
N PRO A 170 10.88 -16.80 21.03
CA PRO A 170 10.28 -15.58 20.47
C PRO A 170 11.30 -14.48 20.16
N TRP A 171 11.00 -13.69 19.13
CA TRP A 171 11.70 -12.45 18.81
C TRP A 171 10.72 -11.34 18.38
N PRO A 172 10.64 -10.23 19.11
CA PRO A 172 11.24 -10.02 20.42
C PRO A 172 10.57 -10.87 21.50
N ALA A 173 11.33 -11.26 22.52
CA ALA A 173 10.81 -11.90 23.70
C ALA A 173 10.31 -10.85 24.69
N VAL A 174 9.05 -10.92 25.10
CA VAL A 174 8.42 -9.94 25.97
C VAL A 174 8.29 -10.48 27.39
N GLY A 175 8.75 -9.68 28.35
CA GLY A 175 8.65 -9.97 29.78
C GLY A 175 9.53 -11.14 30.24
N ARG A 176 9.45 -11.47 31.54
CA ARG A 176 10.24 -12.57 32.16
C ARG A 176 9.87 -13.95 31.58
N GLY A 177 8.65 -14.10 31.07
CA GLY A 177 8.18 -15.33 30.45
C GLY A 177 8.62 -15.50 28.99
N SER A 178 9.39 -14.56 28.43
CA SER A 178 9.88 -14.58 27.04
C SER A 178 8.77 -14.92 26.03
N ARG A 179 7.61 -14.26 26.12
CA ARG A 179 6.44 -14.57 25.31
C ARG A 179 6.38 -13.73 24.02
N THR A 180 5.58 -14.17 23.08
CA THR A 180 5.21 -13.45 21.85
C THR A 180 3.71 -13.50 21.62
N THR A 181 3.25 -12.75 20.62
CA THR A 181 1.84 -12.70 20.22
C THR A 181 1.71 -12.31 18.76
N TYR A 182 0.48 -12.15 18.30
CA TYR A 182 0.19 -11.60 16.98
C TYR A 182 0.29 -10.09 16.98
N GLY A 183 0.77 -9.53 15.88
CA GLY A 183 0.96 -8.11 15.68
C GLY A 183 0.54 -7.65 14.30
N GLY A 184 0.85 -6.41 13.97
CA GLY A 184 0.57 -5.82 12.67
C GLY A 184 1.80 -5.81 11.76
N VAL A 185 1.64 -6.33 10.56
CA VAL A 185 2.60 -6.20 9.45
C VAL A 185 2.30 -4.90 8.70
N SER A 186 3.31 -4.06 8.50
CA SER A 186 3.21 -2.79 7.77
C SER A 186 4.35 -2.61 6.77
N GLY A 187 4.30 -1.52 6.02
CA GLY A 187 5.31 -1.19 5.02
C GLY A 187 5.08 -1.89 3.68
N ASN A 188 6.12 -1.98 2.86
CA ASN A 188 6.01 -2.43 1.47
C ASN A 188 5.52 -3.89 1.31
N ALA A 189 5.69 -4.73 2.31
CA ALA A 189 5.17 -6.11 2.30
C ALA A 189 3.64 -6.18 2.13
N ILE A 190 2.90 -5.18 2.60
CA ILE A 190 1.43 -5.18 2.50
C ILE A 190 0.88 -4.40 1.30
N ARG A 191 1.73 -3.78 0.48
CA ARG A 191 1.28 -2.95 -0.65
C ARG A 191 0.31 -3.65 -1.59
N PRO A 192 0.52 -4.89 -2.04
CA PRO A 192 -0.45 -5.56 -2.91
C PRO A 192 -1.83 -5.74 -2.25
N ILE A 193 -1.86 -5.97 -0.94
CA ILE A 193 -3.09 -6.13 -0.16
C ILE A 193 -3.84 -4.78 -0.07
N ALA A 194 -3.11 -3.71 0.22
CA ALA A 194 -3.67 -2.36 0.28
C ALA A 194 -4.18 -1.88 -1.08
N LEU A 195 -3.43 -2.13 -2.18
CA LEU A 195 -3.87 -1.82 -3.55
C LEU A 195 -5.16 -2.57 -3.93
N ARG A 196 -5.25 -3.87 -3.56
CA ARG A 196 -6.48 -4.64 -3.75
C ARG A 196 -7.65 -4.00 -3.02
N ALA A 197 -7.48 -3.64 -1.76
CA ALA A 197 -8.54 -3.02 -0.96
C ALA A 197 -8.99 -1.68 -1.56
N VAL A 198 -8.05 -0.78 -1.88
CA VAL A 198 -8.35 0.53 -2.48
C VAL A 198 -9.09 0.37 -3.80
N SER A 199 -8.61 -0.47 -4.73
CA SER A 199 -9.23 -0.66 -6.03
C SER A 199 -10.63 -1.30 -5.93
N ALA A 200 -10.83 -2.24 -5.01
CA ALA A 200 -12.13 -2.86 -4.79
C ALA A 200 -13.16 -1.86 -4.26
N ILE A 201 -12.76 -1.04 -3.27
CA ILE A 201 -13.63 0.01 -2.70
C ILE A 201 -13.95 1.08 -3.76
N ALA A 202 -12.95 1.57 -4.49
CA ALA A 202 -13.15 2.60 -5.52
C ALA A 202 -14.10 2.15 -6.64
N ARG A 203 -14.05 0.88 -7.01
CA ARG A 203 -14.99 0.31 -8.00
C ARG A 203 -16.40 0.16 -7.47
N ALA A 204 -16.54 -0.22 -6.22
CA ALA A 204 -17.85 -0.45 -5.60
C ALA A 204 -18.55 0.85 -5.17
N LEU A 205 -17.79 1.86 -4.80
CA LEU A 205 -18.25 3.14 -4.26
C LEU A 205 -17.64 4.32 -5.07
N PRO A 206 -18.05 4.50 -6.34
CA PRO A 206 -17.52 5.58 -7.17
C PRO A 206 -17.73 6.96 -6.51
N GLY A 207 -16.67 7.76 -6.46
CA GLY A 207 -16.69 9.09 -5.86
C GLY A 207 -16.60 9.13 -4.33
N PHE A 208 -16.58 7.98 -3.64
CA PHE A 208 -16.35 7.96 -2.20
C PHE A 208 -14.86 8.11 -1.90
N PRO A 209 -14.43 9.15 -1.16
CA PRO A 209 -13.02 9.44 -0.93
C PRO A 209 -12.27 8.31 -0.22
N ILE A 210 -11.07 8.01 -0.71
CA ILE A 210 -10.19 7.01 -0.13
C ILE A 210 -8.84 7.63 0.19
N LEU A 211 -8.46 7.62 1.47
CA LEU A 211 -7.11 7.90 1.93
C LEU A 211 -6.35 6.57 1.90
N ALA A 212 -5.41 6.43 0.95
CA ALA A 212 -4.67 5.17 0.81
C ALA A 212 -3.44 5.15 1.69
N THR A 213 -3.25 4.05 2.41
CA THR A 213 -2.05 3.76 3.19
C THR A 213 -1.70 2.28 3.12
N GLY A 214 -0.40 1.96 3.11
CA GLY A 214 0.08 0.58 3.09
C GLY A 214 1.21 0.35 2.09
N GLY A 215 2.42 0.67 2.49
CA GLY A 215 3.61 0.42 1.68
C GLY A 215 3.89 1.44 0.59
N ILE A 216 3.46 2.69 0.78
CA ILE A 216 3.88 3.82 -0.05
C ILE A 216 5.29 4.22 0.39
N ASP A 217 6.28 3.94 -0.45
CA ASP A 217 7.71 4.12 -0.20
C ASP A 217 8.46 4.79 -1.35
N SER A 218 7.72 5.28 -2.34
CA SER A 218 8.22 6.02 -3.50
C SER A 218 7.11 6.80 -4.20
N ALA A 219 7.45 7.71 -5.07
CA ALA A 219 6.50 8.39 -5.95
C ALA A 219 5.74 7.42 -6.85
N GLU A 220 6.41 6.39 -7.37
CA GLU A 220 5.80 5.37 -8.21
C GLU A 220 4.76 4.54 -7.45
N SER A 221 5.08 4.08 -6.24
CA SER A 221 4.12 3.36 -5.42
C SER A 221 2.92 4.24 -5.06
N GLY A 222 3.14 5.52 -4.77
CA GLY A 222 2.06 6.50 -4.58
C GLY A 222 1.15 6.63 -5.80
N LEU A 223 1.75 6.72 -7.00
CA LEU A 223 1.00 6.80 -8.25
C LEU A 223 0.16 5.55 -8.52
N GLN A 224 0.64 4.36 -8.16
CA GLN A 224 -0.16 3.12 -8.24
C GLN A 224 -1.45 3.22 -7.42
N PHE A 225 -1.39 3.78 -6.21
CA PHE A 225 -2.58 4.00 -5.38
C PHE A 225 -3.54 5.02 -5.97
N LEU A 226 -3.04 6.13 -6.52
CA LEU A 226 -3.89 7.09 -7.23
C LEU A 226 -4.59 6.45 -8.42
N HIS A 227 -3.87 5.71 -9.25
CA HIS A 227 -4.45 4.96 -10.38
C HIS A 227 -5.47 3.91 -9.92
N SER A 228 -5.32 3.38 -8.71
CA SER A 228 -6.26 2.42 -8.12
C SER A 228 -7.50 3.07 -7.48
N GLY A 229 -7.60 4.40 -7.52
CA GLY A 229 -8.77 5.14 -7.05
C GLY A 229 -8.60 5.86 -5.71
N ALA A 230 -7.40 5.92 -5.15
CA ALA A 230 -7.13 6.73 -3.98
C ALA A 230 -7.22 8.22 -4.29
N SER A 231 -7.82 8.99 -3.39
CA SER A 231 -7.90 10.46 -3.48
C SER A 231 -6.73 11.14 -2.78
N VAL A 232 -6.22 10.55 -1.71
CA VAL A 232 -5.12 11.05 -0.87
C VAL A 232 -4.19 9.90 -0.50
N LEU A 233 -2.92 10.20 -0.34
CA LEU A 233 -1.89 9.24 0.06
C LEU A 233 -1.44 9.49 1.49
N GLN A 234 -1.29 8.42 2.28
CA GLN A 234 -0.72 8.47 3.63
C GLN A 234 0.56 7.65 3.68
N VAL A 235 1.63 8.22 4.24
CA VAL A 235 2.94 7.58 4.39
C VAL A 235 3.23 7.42 5.88
N CYS A 236 3.56 6.20 6.31
CA CYS A 236 3.91 5.90 7.68
C CYS A 236 5.25 5.16 7.77
N SER A 237 5.31 3.91 7.37
CA SER A 237 6.51 3.06 7.54
C SER A 237 7.75 3.59 6.84
N ALA A 238 7.61 4.29 5.71
CA ALA A 238 8.73 4.91 5.02
C ALA A 238 9.34 6.05 5.86
N VAL A 239 8.49 6.84 6.53
CA VAL A 239 8.95 7.87 7.49
C VAL A 239 9.66 7.24 8.68
N GLN A 240 9.10 6.15 9.24
CA GLN A 240 9.76 5.41 10.34
C GLN A 240 11.10 4.80 9.92
N ASN A 241 11.23 4.44 8.64
CA ASN A 241 12.46 3.85 8.10
C ASN A 241 13.56 4.89 7.86
N GLN A 242 13.19 6.12 7.53
CA GLN A 242 14.10 7.23 7.26
C GLN A 242 13.78 8.42 8.18
N ASP A 243 13.02 9.39 7.66
CA ASP A 243 12.53 10.56 8.37
C ASP A 243 11.46 11.28 7.53
N PHE A 244 11.00 12.47 7.96
CA PHE A 244 9.96 13.22 7.27
C PHE A 244 10.39 13.79 5.91
N THR A 245 11.68 13.86 5.59
CA THR A 245 12.17 14.41 4.30
C THR A 245 11.71 13.57 3.12
N VAL A 246 11.42 12.27 3.31
CA VAL A 246 10.86 11.39 2.26
C VAL A 246 9.56 11.91 1.67
N ILE A 247 8.78 12.69 2.42
CA ILE A 247 7.51 13.24 1.93
C ILE A 247 7.75 14.26 0.82
N GLU A 248 8.74 15.14 1.00
CA GLU A 248 9.11 16.11 -0.01
C GLU A 248 9.66 15.42 -1.26
N ASP A 249 10.51 14.40 -1.08
CA ASP A 249 11.05 13.59 -2.16
C ASP A 249 9.94 12.88 -2.97
N TYR A 250 8.95 12.30 -2.28
CA TYR A 250 7.84 11.62 -2.96
C TYR A 250 6.93 12.63 -3.68
N CYS A 251 6.66 13.77 -3.09
CA CYS A 251 5.91 14.84 -3.75
C CYS A 251 6.61 15.35 -5.01
N THR A 252 7.94 15.56 -4.93
CA THR A 252 8.76 15.98 -6.07
C THR A 252 8.81 14.91 -7.15
N GLY A 253 9.04 13.65 -6.76
CA GLY A 253 9.04 12.52 -7.67
C GLY A 253 7.69 12.32 -8.36
N LEU A 254 6.58 12.49 -7.63
CA LEU A 254 5.23 12.39 -8.21
C LEU A 254 4.99 13.49 -9.25
N LYS A 255 5.38 14.73 -8.97
CA LYS A 255 5.31 15.82 -9.94
C LYS A 255 6.12 15.51 -11.20
N ALA A 256 7.33 14.96 -11.03
CA ALA A 256 8.19 14.57 -12.15
C ALA A 256 7.55 13.45 -13.00
N LEU A 257 6.99 12.41 -12.36
CA LEU A 257 6.29 11.33 -13.07
C LEU A 257 5.08 11.83 -13.86
N LEU A 258 4.29 12.74 -13.27
CA LEU A 258 3.13 13.32 -13.92
C LEU A 258 3.56 14.20 -15.09
N TYR A 259 4.62 14.99 -14.92
CA TYR A 259 5.20 15.79 -16.01
C TYR A 259 5.64 14.92 -17.18
N LEU A 260 6.42 13.85 -16.93
CA LEU A 260 6.88 12.94 -17.97
C LEU A 260 5.72 12.25 -18.71
N LYS A 261 4.60 12.01 -18.03
CA LYS A 261 3.38 11.47 -18.67
C LYS A 261 2.62 12.49 -19.50
N SER A 262 2.80 13.78 -19.25
CA SER A 262 2.20 14.85 -20.06
C SER A 262 2.95 15.12 -21.36
N ILE A 263 4.12 14.54 -21.51
CA ILE A 263 4.93 14.59 -22.74
C ILE A 263 4.58 13.35 -23.57
N ASP A 264 3.96 13.55 -24.73
CA ASP A 264 3.47 12.45 -25.57
C ASP A 264 4.60 11.58 -26.13
N GLU A 265 5.77 12.16 -26.37
CA GLU A 265 6.97 11.45 -26.78
C GLU A 265 8.23 12.11 -26.19
N LEU A 266 9.24 11.32 -25.84
CA LEU A 266 10.57 11.82 -25.46
C LEU A 266 11.23 12.69 -26.54
N GLN A 267 10.73 12.64 -27.76
CA GLN A 267 11.15 13.50 -28.88
C GLN A 267 10.81 14.97 -28.66
N ASP A 268 9.83 15.28 -27.83
CA ASP A 268 9.48 16.66 -27.47
C ASP A 268 10.48 17.26 -26.45
N TRP A 269 11.35 16.43 -25.90
CA TRP A 269 12.36 16.88 -24.98
C TRP A 269 13.65 17.25 -25.73
N ASP A 270 14.00 18.53 -25.71
CA ASP A 270 15.18 19.09 -26.37
C ASP A 270 16.50 18.87 -25.62
N GLY A 271 16.53 17.97 -24.63
CA GLY A 271 17.70 17.68 -23.81
C GLY A 271 17.97 18.72 -22.69
N GLN A 272 17.05 19.63 -22.46
CA GLN A 272 17.15 20.64 -21.41
C GLN A 272 16.29 20.29 -20.21
N SER A 273 16.71 20.72 -19.02
CA SER A 273 15.88 20.64 -17.82
C SER A 273 14.57 21.41 -18.00
N PRO A 274 13.47 21.01 -17.30
CA PRO A 274 12.22 21.77 -17.36
C PRO A 274 12.47 23.27 -17.14
N PRO A 275 11.83 24.15 -17.92
CA PRO A 275 12.09 25.57 -17.89
C PRO A 275 11.78 26.15 -16.52
N THR A 276 12.78 26.64 -15.83
CA THR A 276 12.54 27.56 -14.73
C THR A 276 12.39 28.94 -15.30
N ILE A 277 11.38 29.68 -14.86
CA ILE A 277 11.01 31.02 -15.35
C ILE A 277 12.21 32.01 -15.43
N ARG A 278 13.32 31.72 -14.75
CA ARG A 278 14.52 32.57 -14.66
C ARG A 278 15.58 32.34 -15.76
N HIS A 279 15.51 31.27 -16.54
CA HIS A 279 16.66 30.83 -17.38
C HIS A 279 16.45 30.86 -18.90
N GLN A 280 15.26 31.19 -19.38
CA GLN A 280 14.99 31.22 -20.82
C GLN A 280 14.70 32.61 -21.35
N LYS A 281 15.71 33.48 -21.35
CA LYS A 281 15.62 34.73 -22.09
C LYS A 281 15.47 34.39 -23.58
N GLY A 282 14.24 34.58 -24.11
CA GLY A 282 13.98 34.52 -25.57
C GLY A 282 13.42 33.22 -26.12
N LYS A 283 13.18 32.17 -25.30
CA LYS A 283 12.45 30.98 -25.75
C LYS A 283 11.02 30.98 -25.20
N PRO A 284 10.03 30.50 -25.96
CA PRO A 284 8.69 30.34 -25.43
C PRO A 284 8.72 29.29 -24.30
N VAL A 285 8.07 29.61 -23.18
CA VAL A 285 7.87 28.66 -22.10
C VAL A 285 6.98 27.52 -22.63
N PRO A 286 7.42 26.25 -22.60
CA PRO A 286 6.55 25.16 -23.01
C PRO A 286 5.26 25.19 -22.19
N THR A 287 4.13 25.12 -22.87
CA THR A 287 2.85 24.99 -22.20
C THR A 287 2.73 23.55 -21.71
N ILE A 288 2.92 23.35 -20.41
CA ILE A 288 2.67 22.05 -19.79
C ILE A 288 1.16 21.86 -19.74
N ALA A 289 0.68 20.75 -20.27
CA ALA A 289 -0.73 20.38 -20.15
C ALA A 289 -1.12 20.30 -18.66
N GLU A 290 -2.20 20.96 -18.27
CA GLU A 290 -2.72 20.87 -16.91
C GLU A 290 -3.24 19.47 -16.65
N ILE A 291 -2.59 18.72 -15.75
CA ILE A 291 -3.02 17.40 -15.34
C ILE A 291 -4.06 17.57 -14.26
N LYS A 292 -5.29 17.14 -14.52
CA LYS A 292 -6.37 17.15 -13.56
C LYS A 292 -6.35 15.86 -12.72
N GLY A 293 -6.86 15.94 -11.48
CA GLY A 293 -6.97 14.77 -10.62
C GLY A 293 -7.76 13.62 -11.26
N GLU A 294 -8.80 13.93 -12.02
CA GLU A 294 -9.62 12.96 -12.78
C GLU A 294 -8.84 12.18 -13.86
N ASP A 295 -7.75 12.76 -14.37
CA ASP A 295 -6.89 12.10 -15.37
C ASP A 295 -5.97 11.04 -14.74
N VAL A 296 -5.83 11.06 -13.41
CA VAL A 296 -4.92 10.19 -12.66
C VAL A 296 -5.68 9.24 -11.76
N ILE A 297 -6.67 9.76 -11.01
CA ILE A 297 -7.39 8.99 -9.99
C ILE A 297 -8.28 7.94 -10.66
N GLY A 298 -8.08 6.67 -10.27
CA GLY A 298 -8.89 5.55 -10.76
C GLY A 298 -8.60 5.11 -12.19
N ARG A 299 -7.57 5.64 -12.86
CA ARG A 299 -7.27 5.33 -14.27
C ARG A 299 -7.05 3.85 -14.54
N ALA A 300 -6.55 3.10 -13.57
CA ALA A 300 -6.33 1.66 -13.72
C ALA A 300 -7.59 0.81 -13.47
N LEU A 301 -8.66 1.38 -12.91
CA LEU A 301 -9.85 0.60 -12.53
C LEU A 301 -10.52 -0.11 -13.71
N GLN A 302 -10.45 0.45 -14.92
CA GLN A 302 -10.97 -0.17 -16.14
C GLN A 302 -10.25 -1.48 -16.50
N TYR A 303 -9.01 -1.66 -16.07
CA TYR A 303 -8.20 -2.86 -16.33
C TYR A 303 -8.33 -3.91 -15.23
N ILE A 304 -8.96 -3.59 -14.11
CA ILE A 304 -9.11 -4.47 -12.95
C ILE A 304 -10.49 -5.14 -13.03
N GLY A 305 -10.53 -6.46 -13.19
CA GLY A 305 -11.76 -7.22 -13.32
C GLY A 305 -11.71 -8.57 -12.61
N SER A 306 -12.75 -9.38 -12.82
CA SER A 306 -12.75 -10.78 -12.38
C SER A 306 -11.89 -11.63 -13.32
N TYR A 307 -11.40 -12.76 -12.82
CA TYR A 307 -10.60 -13.70 -13.62
C TYR A 307 -11.32 -14.13 -14.91
N SER A 308 -12.65 -14.29 -14.87
CA SER A 308 -13.47 -14.66 -16.00
C SER A 308 -13.50 -13.62 -17.14
N GLN A 309 -13.08 -12.39 -16.86
CA GLN A 309 -12.99 -11.31 -17.87
C GLN A 309 -11.63 -11.26 -18.57
N LEU A 310 -10.65 -12.06 -18.10
CA LEU A 310 -9.34 -12.13 -18.72
C LEU A 310 -9.41 -12.90 -20.03
N ASN A 311 -8.77 -12.37 -21.09
CA ASN A 311 -8.70 -13.06 -22.36
C ASN A 311 -7.69 -14.21 -22.29
N ILE A 312 -8.20 -15.44 -22.37
CA ILE A 312 -7.37 -16.66 -22.36
C ILE A 312 -7.00 -17.15 -23.76
N GLN A 313 -7.49 -16.49 -24.79
CA GLN A 313 -7.21 -16.85 -26.20
C GLN A 313 -5.90 -16.20 -26.70
N GLU A 314 -5.60 -15.03 -26.18
CA GLU A 314 -4.34 -14.35 -26.49
C GLU A 314 -3.23 -14.89 -25.60
N GLN A 315 -2.37 -15.70 -26.19
CA GLN A 315 -1.27 -16.34 -25.46
C GLN A 315 0.05 -15.68 -25.81
N VAL A 316 0.96 -15.65 -24.86
CA VAL A 316 2.31 -15.11 -25.02
C VAL A 316 3.34 -16.18 -24.72
N VAL A 317 4.55 -15.98 -25.26
CA VAL A 317 5.73 -16.80 -25.00
C VAL A 317 6.92 -15.89 -24.69
N ALA A 318 7.89 -16.40 -23.98
CA ALA A 318 9.14 -15.68 -23.76
C ALA A 318 9.96 -15.62 -25.06
N LEU A 319 10.55 -14.46 -25.33
CA LEU A 319 11.58 -14.26 -26.35
C LEU A 319 12.83 -13.76 -25.62
N ILE A 320 13.92 -14.47 -25.79
CA ILE A 320 15.23 -14.11 -25.21
C ILE A 320 16.03 -13.42 -26.31
N ASP A 321 16.49 -12.21 -26.02
CA ASP A 321 17.35 -11.45 -26.92
C ASP A 321 18.78 -11.97 -26.78
N GLU A 322 19.30 -12.60 -27.83
CA GLU A 322 20.60 -13.25 -27.85
C GLU A 322 21.74 -12.23 -27.71
N GLU A 323 21.58 -11.02 -28.26
CA GLU A 323 22.61 -9.99 -28.20
C GLU A 323 22.72 -9.38 -26.78
N MET A 324 21.60 -9.31 -26.05
CA MET A 324 21.57 -8.81 -24.68
C MET A 324 21.88 -9.90 -23.66
N CYS A 325 21.75 -11.16 -24.04
CA CYS A 325 21.90 -12.30 -23.13
C CYS A 325 23.36 -12.48 -22.68
N ILE A 326 23.57 -12.51 -21.38
CA ILE A 326 24.89 -12.79 -20.77
C ILE A 326 25.12 -14.30 -20.51
N ASN A 327 24.27 -15.16 -21.01
CA ASN A 327 24.36 -16.62 -20.94
C ASN A 327 24.49 -17.19 -19.51
N CYS A 328 23.84 -16.54 -18.54
CA CYS A 328 23.94 -16.92 -17.13
C CYS A 328 23.07 -18.14 -16.72
N GLY A 329 22.21 -18.65 -17.59
CA GLY A 329 21.37 -19.82 -17.39
C GLY A 329 20.25 -19.70 -16.35
N LYS A 330 20.06 -18.55 -15.68
CA LYS A 330 19.04 -18.38 -14.62
C LYS A 330 17.61 -18.65 -15.11
N CYS A 331 17.28 -18.20 -16.32
CA CYS A 331 15.98 -18.42 -16.94
C CYS A 331 15.71 -19.92 -17.19
N TYR A 332 16.72 -20.66 -17.66
CA TYR A 332 16.65 -22.10 -17.83
C TYR A 332 16.42 -22.81 -16.48
N MET A 333 17.27 -22.53 -15.47
CA MET A 333 17.13 -23.16 -14.15
C MET A 333 15.76 -22.93 -13.55
N THR A 334 15.28 -21.69 -13.55
CA THR A 334 13.95 -21.37 -13.01
C THR A 334 12.83 -22.07 -13.77
N CYS A 335 12.89 -22.13 -15.08
CA CYS A 335 11.89 -22.81 -15.90
C CYS A 335 11.89 -24.31 -15.65
N ASN A 336 13.06 -24.91 -15.50
CA ASN A 336 13.24 -26.33 -15.26
C ASN A 336 12.76 -26.72 -13.85
N ASP A 337 13.21 -25.99 -12.82
CA ASP A 337 12.89 -26.25 -11.41
C ASP A 337 11.39 -26.04 -11.09
N SER A 338 10.73 -25.11 -11.79
CA SER A 338 9.29 -24.89 -11.66
C SER A 338 8.42 -25.90 -12.42
N GLY A 339 9.03 -26.86 -13.13
CA GLY A 339 8.34 -27.94 -13.82
C GLY A 339 7.81 -27.59 -15.21
N TYR A 340 7.97 -26.36 -15.70
CA TYR A 340 7.54 -25.98 -17.06
C TYR A 340 8.44 -26.54 -18.16
N GLN A 341 9.76 -26.60 -17.91
CA GLN A 341 10.76 -27.24 -18.77
C GLN A 341 10.68 -26.81 -20.25
N ALA A 342 10.43 -25.53 -20.47
CA ALA A 342 10.19 -24.95 -21.78
C ALA A 342 11.35 -24.08 -22.28
N ILE A 343 12.48 -24.10 -21.60
CA ILE A 343 13.73 -23.46 -22.01
C ILE A 343 14.80 -24.53 -22.07
N GLU A 344 15.44 -24.63 -23.20
CA GLU A 344 16.61 -25.47 -23.40
C GLU A 344 17.88 -24.64 -23.21
N PHE A 345 18.93 -25.25 -22.73
CA PHE A 345 20.23 -24.63 -22.50
C PHE A 345 21.30 -25.48 -23.17
N ASP A 346 21.98 -24.91 -24.13
CA ASP A 346 23.09 -25.57 -24.80
C ASP A 346 24.38 -25.50 -23.92
N PRO A 347 24.93 -26.64 -23.48
CA PRO A 347 26.05 -26.66 -22.57
C PRO A 347 27.37 -26.21 -23.20
N GLU A 348 27.49 -26.18 -24.53
CA GLU A 348 28.68 -25.76 -25.24
C GLU A 348 28.67 -24.26 -25.54
N THR A 349 27.57 -23.77 -26.07
CA THR A 349 27.41 -22.36 -26.43
C THR A 349 26.84 -21.50 -25.30
N HIS A 350 26.27 -22.14 -24.28
CA HIS A 350 25.53 -21.51 -23.19
C HIS A 350 24.32 -20.67 -23.66
N LEU A 351 23.86 -20.91 -24.87
CA LEU A 351 22.64 -20.27 -25.40
C LEU A 351 21.40 -20.91 -24.82
N THR A 352 20.41 -20.07 -24.60
CA THR A 352 19.09 -20.51 -24.11
C THR A 352 18.05 -20.34 -25.21
N THR A 353 17.27 -21.39 -25.48
CA THR A 353 16.23 -21.40 -26.49
C THR A 353 14.88 -21.70 -25.86
N VAL A 354 13.87 -20.90 -26.19
CA VAL A 354 12.49 -21.10 -25.74
C VAL A 354 11.79 -22.04 -26.68
N THR A 355 11.22 -23.12 -26.15
CA THR A 355 10.50 -24.15 -26.94
C THR A 355 9.00 -23.87 -27.04
N ASP A 356 8.32 -24.59 -27.92
CA ASP A 356 6.85 -24.54 -28.05
C ASP A 356 6.07 -24.97 -26.80
N SER A 357 6.75 -25.57 -25.83
CA SER A 357 6.17 -25.93 -24.53
C SER A 357 6.03 -24.72 -23.57
N CYS A 358 6.50 -23.55 -23.95
CA CYS A 358 6.38 -22.33 -23.13
C CYS A 358 4.91 -21.99 -22.90
N THR A 359 4.55 -21.78 -21.64
CA THR A 359 3.18 -21.42 -21.20
C THR A 359 3.00 -19.91 -20.99
N GLY A 360 4.06 -19.11 -21.17
CA GLY A 360 4.00 -17.67 -20.94
C GLY A 360 3.93 -17.25 -19.46
N CYS A 361 4.41 -18.09 -18.54
CA CYS A 361 4.28 -17.88 -17.09
C CYS A 361 5.12 -16.71 -16.52
N THR A 362 6.04 -16.13 -17.29
CA THR A 362 6.89 -14.99 -16.91
C THR A 362 7.97 -15.24 -15.85
N LEU A 363 8.14 -16.46 -15.34
CA LEU A 363 9.17 -16.77 -14.34
C LEU A 363 10.59 -16.46 -14.84
N CYS A 364 10.89 -16.79 -16.09
CA CYS A 364 12.19 -16.48 -16.70
C CYS A 364 12.46 -14.98 -16.75
N LEU A 365 11.45 -14.17 -17.07
CA LEU A 365 11.53 -12.71 -17.07
C LEU A 365 11.86 -12.17 -15.67
N SER A 366 11.20 -12.72 -14.63
CA SER A 366 11.36 -12.24 -13.25
C SER A 366 12.76 -12.48 -12.65
N VAL A 367 13.52 -13.45 -13.16
CA VAL A 367 14.87 -13.80 -12.66
C VAL A 367 16.00 -13.30 -13.54
N CYS A 368 15.69 -12.75 -14.72
CA CYS A 368 16.71 -12.24 -15.63
C CYS A 368 17.36 -10.99 -15.03
N PRO A 369 18.69 -10.95 -14.86
CA PRO A 369 19.38 -9.79 -14.31
C PRO A 369 19.54 -8.65 -15.32
N ILE A 370 19.26 -8.90 -16.60
CA ILE A 370 19.38 -7.90 -17.67
C ILE A 370 17.98 -7.41 -18.03
N ILE A 371 17.77 -6.14 -17.83
CA ILE A 371 16.50 -5.47 -18.17
C ILE A 371 16.26 -5.59 -19.68
N ASP A 372 15.03 -5.91 -20.05
CA ASP A 372 14.56 -6.05 -21.45
C ASP A 372 15.22 -7.16 -22.29
N CYS A 373 16.11 -7.96 -21.71
CA CYS A 373 16.68 -9.14 -22.39
C CYS A 373 15.62 -10.22 -22.67
N ILE A 374 14.64 -10.38 -21.80
CA ILE A 374 13.51 -11.28 -22.01
C ILE A 374 12.23 -10.47 -22.19
N LYS A 375 11.53 -10.69 -23.28
CA LYS A 375 10.24 -10.06 -23.61
C LYS A 375 9.18 -11.12 -23.75
N MET A 376 7.95 -10.76 -23.41
CA MET A 376 6.79 -11.61 -23.70
C MET A 376 6.18 -11.18 -25.03
N VAL A 377 6.18 -12.08 -26.00
CA VAL A 377 5.67 -11.83 -27.34
C VAL A 377 4.45 -12.70 -27.63
N ALA A 378 3.58 -12.26 -28.55
CA ALA A 378 2.42 -13.03 -28.94
C ALA A 378 2.81 -14.41 -29.47
N ARG A 379 2.12 -15.45 -29.00
CA ARG A 379 2.29 -16.81 -29.49
C ARG A 379 1.67 -16.94 -30.89
N THR A 380 2.43 -17.42 -31.86
CA THR A 380 1.96 -17.65 -33.23
C THR A 380 1.32 -19.02 -33.42
N THR A 381 1.82 -20.03 -32.67
CA THR A 381 1.29 -21.39 -32.72
C THR A 381 0.43 -21.64 -31.48
N PRO A 382 -0.84 -22.03 -31.58
CA PRO A 382 -1.69 -22.31 -30.42
C PRO A 382 -1.07 -23.34 -29.47
N TYR A 383 -1.09 -23.05 -28.18
CA TYR A 383 -0.61 -23.99 -27.17
C TYR A 383 -1.65 -25.10 -26.95
N VAL A 384 -1.23 -26.32 -27.13
CA VAL A 384 -2.04 -27.50 -26.83
C VAL A 384 -1.54 -28.10 -25.52
N PRO A 385 -2.35 -28.06 -24.43
CA PRO A 385 -1.95 -28.63 -23.16
C PRO A 385 -1.69 -30.13 -23.28
N LYS A 386 -0.50 -30.57 -22.90
CA LYS A 386 -0.19 -31.98 -22.74
C LYS A 386 -0.74 -32.43 -21.39
N ARG A 387 -1.91 -33.05 -21.38
CA ARG A 387 -2.62 -33.44 -20.16
C ARG A 387 -2.28 -34.85 -19.65
N GLY A 388 -1.04 -35.20 -19.71
CA GLY A 388 -0.61 -36.50 -19.21
C GLY A 388 -0.63 -37.60 -20.28
N LEU A 389 -0.48 -38.81 -19.86
CA LEU A 389 -0.16 -40.01 -20.59
C LEU A 389 -0.73 -40.19 -21.99
#